data_2825568b891cf68b8c818beebf934ea4
#
_entry.id   2825568b891cf68b8c818beebf934ea4
#
_cell.length_a   1.000
_cell.length_b   1.000
_cell.length_c   1.000
_cell.angle_alpha   90.00
_cell.angle_beta   90.00
_cell.angle_gamma   90.00
#
_symmetry.space_group_name_H-M   'P 1'
#
loop_
_entity.id
_entity.type
_entity.pdbx_description
1 polymer ?
#
loop_
_entity_poly.entity_id
_entity_poly.type
_entity_poly.pdbx_seq_one_letter_code
_entity_poly.pdbx_strand_id
1 'polypeptide(L)'
;MTTSDPNTQKQPRTTFFGLDIPFLDHLGVVPESAENGKVRISYVVKPEHTNSFHVAQGGVIMTLLDFAMGAAARTASNHQLGAITIDMTTSFLRPSLGKITVEGRLLKAGKSINYCEAVALNEAGEITAKASGTFVLRR
;
A
#
# COMPACT_ATOMS: atom_id res chain seq x y z
N MET A 1 19.79 22.03 20.03
CA MET A 1 19.40 21.57 19.94
C MET A 1 18.71 21.26 20.28
N THR A 2 18.61 21.33 20.01
CA THR A 2 17.90 21.03 20.44
C THR A 2 17.47 20.02 20.89
N THR A 3 17.52 19.88 21.61
CA THR A 3 16.95 18.69 22.10
C THR A 3 15.58 18.57 21.61
N SER A 4 15.34 17.47 20.97
CA SER A 4 14.02 17.15 20.54
C SER A 4 13.10 17.13 21.74
N ASP A 5 11.93 17.67 21.56
CA ASP A 5 10.87 17.59 22.53
C ASP A 5 10.62 16.10 22.84
N PRO A 6 10.71 15.69 24.12
CA PRO A 6 10.43 14.32 24.48
C PRO A 6 9.09 13.81 23.97
N ASN A 7 8.10 14.69 23.82
CA ASN A 7 6.78 14.28 23.34
C ASN A 7 6.78 13.93 21.86
N THR A 8 7.59 14.61 21.05
CA THR A 8 7.64 14.28 19.63
C THR A 8 8.30 12.93 19.38
N GLN A 9 9.19 12.53 20.29
CA GLN A 9 9.85 11.25 20.17
C GLN A 9 8.96 10.08 20.56
N LYS A 10 7.89 10.34 21.27
CA LYS A 10 7.06 9.32 21.86
C LYS A 10 5.79 9.06 21.10
N GLN A 11 5.53 9.80 20.06
CA GLN A 11 4.39 9.53 19.18
C GLN A 11 4.73 8.26 18.39
N PRO A 12 4.06 7.12 18.68
CA PRO A 12 4.33 5.93 17.90
C PRO A 12 3.80 6.15 16.50
N ARG A 13 4.62 5.81 15.52
CA ARG A 13 4.16 5.80 14.15
C ARG A 13 3.33 4.55 13.90
N THR A 14 2.41 4.65 12.96
CA THR A 14 1.65 3.50 12.51
C THR A 14 2.62 2.47 11.92
N THR A 15 2.43 1.22 12.28
CA THR A 15 3.15 0.13 11.63
C THR A 15 2.25 -0.53 10.62
N PHE A 16 2.86 -1.02 9.57
CA PHE A 16 2.14 -1.60 8.44
C PHE A 16 2.44 -3.09 8.39
N PHE A 17 1.62 -3.86 9.11
CA PHE A 17 1.77 -5.30 9.21
C PHE A 17 3.18 -5.68 9.70
N GLY A 18 3.63 -4.94 10.72
CA GLY A 18 4.93 -5.15 11.33
C GLY A 18 6.07 -4.32 10.75
N LEU A 19 5.82 -3.53 9.71
CA LEU A 19 6.84 -2.71 9.09
C LEU A 19 6.67 -1.23 9.44
N ASP A 20 7.79 -0.57 9.69
CA ASP A 20 7.85 0.88 9.85
C ASP A 20 8.15 1.47 8.48
N ILE A 21 7.14 2.11 7.86
CA ILE A 21 7.28 2.69 6.53
C ILE A 21 6.89 4.17 6.62
N PRO A 22 7.90 5.05 6.83
CA PRO A 22 7.63 6.48 7.01
C PRO A 22 6.79 7.11 5.91
N PHE A 23 6.97 6.68 4.68
CA PHE A 23 6.23 7.25 3.56
C PHE A 23 4.73 6.96 3.68
N LEU A 24 4.36 5.73 4.02
CA LEU A 24 2.95 5.38 4.19
C LEU A 24 2.36 6.08 5.40
N ASP A 25 3.15 6.22 6.46
CA ASP A 25 2.73 6.95 7.64
C ASP A 25 2.47 8.42 7.28
N HIS A 26 3.36 9.03 6.49
CA HIS A 26 3.20 10.40 6.02
C HIS A 26 1.92 10.56 5.18
N LEU A 27 1.62 9.59 4.33
CA LEU A 27 0.40 9.64 3.51
C LEU A 27 -0.87 9.45 4.35
N GLY A 28 -0.75 8.91 5.55
CA GLY A 28 -1.91 8.64 6.39
C GLY A 28 -2.62 7.34 6.02
N VAL A 29 -1.89 6.37 5.48
CA VAL A 29 -2.47 5.07 5.14
C VAL A 29 -2.86 4.34 6.41
N VAL A 30 -4.02 3.68 6.39
CA VAL A 30 -4.53 2.89 7.50
C VAL A 30 -4.45 1.40 7.12
N PRO A 31 -3.60 0.61 7.82
CA PRO A 31 -3.57 -0.82 7.60
C PRO A 31 -4.80 -1.46 8.26
N GLU A 32 -5.51 -2.31 7.52
CA GLU A 32 -6.75 -2.91 8.02
C GLU A 32 -6.60 -4.41 8.26
N SER A 33 -6.15 -5.17 7.26
CA SER A 33 -5.98 -6.61 7.44
C SER A 33 -4.95 -7.16 6.47
N ALA A 34 -4.25 -8.22 6.88
CA ALA A 34 -3.28 -8.91 6.03
C ALA A 34 -3.15 -10.34 6.51
N GLU A 35 -3.78 -11.28 5.79
CA GLU A 35 -3.70 -12.69 6.11
C GLU A 35 -4.07 -13.54 4.90
N ASN A 36 -3.47 -14.70 4.81
CA ASN A 36 -3.81 -15.71 3.80
C ASN A 36 -3.78 -15.17 2.37
N GLY A 37 -2.76 -14.35 2.06
CA GLY A 37 -2.57 -13.81 0.73
C GLY A 37 -3.48 -12.64 0.39
N LYS A 38 -4.21 -12.09 1.37
CA LYS A 38 -5.13 -10.97 1.15
C LYS A 38 -4.78 -9.81 2.07
N VAL A 39 -4.80 -8.62 1.52
CA VAL A 39 -4.47 -7.39 2.25
C VAL A 39 -5.50 -6.33 1.96
N ARG A 40 -5.82 -5.56 2.98
CA ARG A 40 -6.70 -4.40 2.84
C ARG A 40 -6.10 -3.23 3.58
N ILE A 41 -6.02 -2.10 2.89
CA ILE A 41 -5.61 -0.81 3.46
C ILE A 41 -6.59 0.25 3.00
N SER A 42 -6.59 1.39 3.69
CA SER A 42 -7.42 2.52 3.28
C SER A 42 -6.63 3.81 3.37
N TYR A 43 -7.13 4.82 2.69
CA TYR A 43 -6.44 6.10 2.55
C TYR A 43 -7.44 7.16 2.17
N VAL A 44 -7.30 8.36 2.74
CA VAL A 44 -8.13 9.51 2.37
C VAL A 44 -7.27 10.48 1.59
N VAL A 45 -7.72 10.83 0.38
CA VAL A 45 -6.99 11.74 -0.49
C VAL A 45 -6.93 13.13 0.15
N LYS A 46 -5.70 13.66 0.28
CA LYS A 46 -5.47 15.00 0.83
C LYS A 46 -5.18 15.98 -0.30
N PRO A 47 -5.49 17.28 -0.12
CA PRO A 47 -5.23 18.26 -1.18
C PRO A 47 -3.78 18.25 -1.69
N GLU A 48 -2.79 18.08 -0.78
CA GLU A 48 -1.38 18.07 -1.15
C GLU A 48 -0.96 16.81 -1.90
N HIS A 49 -1.84 15.82 -2.02
CA HIS A 49 -1.58 14.59 -2.76
C HIS A 49 -2.27 14.57 -4.12
N THR A 50 -2.83 15.70 -4.55
CA THR A 50 -3.59 15.75 -5.79
C THR A 50 -2.77 16.28 -6.96
N ASN A 51 -3.23 15.98 -8.16
CA ASN A 51 -2.65 16.45 -9.41
C ASN A 51 -3.39 17.70 -9.90
N SER A 52 -3.10 18.12 -11.15
CA SER A 52 -3.72 19.33 -11.73
C SER A 52 -5.23 19.22 -11.92
N PHE A 53 -5.77 18.01 -11.87
CA PHE A 53 -7.23 17.79 -11.96
C PHE A 53 -7.86 17.72 -10.58
N HIS A 54 -7.10 17.96 -9.51
CA HIS A 54 -7.57 17.92 -8.13
C HIS A 54 -8.07 16.53 -7.70
N VAL A 55 -7.50 15.49 -8.27
CA VAL A 55 -7.72 14.11 -7.87
C VAL A 55 -6.37 13.50 -7.48
N ALA A 56 -6.37 12.35 -6.82
CA ALA A 56 -5.14 11.77 -6.34
C ALA A 56 -4.12 11.61 -7.46
N GLN A 57 -2.89 12.03 -7.19
CA GLN A 57 -1.78 11.83 -8.11
C GLN A 57 -1.60 10.33 -8.35
N GLY A 58 -1.36 9.94 -9.61
CA GLY A 58 -1.22 8.53 -9.96
C GLY A 58 -0.14 7.83 -9.16
N GLY A 59 0.96 8.54 -8.85
CA GLY A 59 2.04 7.97 -8.05
C GLY A 59 1.63 7.60 -6.63
N VAL A 60 0.69 8.36 -6.05
CA VAL A 60 0.15 8.01 -4.72
C VAL A 60 -0.62 6.69 -4.81
N ILE A 61 -1.50 6.57 -5.79
CA ILE A 61 -2.29 5.35 -5.96
C ILE A 61 -1.37 4.16 -6.26
N MET A 62 -0.35 4.35 -7.09
CA MET A 62 0.62 3.29 -7.36
C MET A 62 1.35 2.85 -6.09
N THR A 63 1.68 3.79 -5.21
CA THR A 63 2.31 3.46 -3.93
C THR A 63 1.42 2.53 -3.11
N LEU A 64 0.13 2.83 -3.04
CA LEU A 64 -0.82 2.02 -2.28
C LEU A 64 -0.98 0.62 -2.88
N LEU A 65 -1.10 0.55 -4.20
CA LEU A 65 -1.23 -0.73 -4.89
C LEU A 65 0.03 -1.58 -4.71
N ASP A 66 1.20 -0.95 -4.85
CA ASP A 66 2.48 -1.62 -4.66
C ASP A 66 2.59 -2.21 -3.25
N PHE A 67 2.30 -1.38 -2.25
CA PHE A 67 2.39 -1.84 -0.87
C PHE A 67 1.40 -2.98 -0.59
N ALA A 68 0.17 -2.86 -1.06
CA ALA A 68 -0.84 -3.91 -0.83
C ALA A 68 -0.41 -5.24 -1.44
N MET A 69 0.17 -5.21 -2.63
CA MET A 69 0.66 -6.42 -3.28
C MET A 69 1.86 -7.01 -2.53
N GLY A 70 2.81 -6.16 -2.15
CA GLY A 70 3.98 -6.62 -1.39
C GLY A 70 3.60 -7.23 -0.05
N ALA A 71 2.65 -6.61 0.64
CA ALA A 71 2.15 -7.13 1.90
C ALA A 71 1.43 -8.47 1.71
N ALA A 72 0.67 -8.61 0.60
CA ALA A 72 0.02 -9.87 0.28
C ALA A 72 1.06 -10.98 0.06
N ALA A 73 2.15 -10.67 -0.66
CA ALA A 73 3.24 -11.63 -0.86
C ALA A 73 3.87 -12.03 0.48
N ARG A 74 4.05 -11.07 1.39
CA ARG A 74 4.65 -11.34 2.71
C ARG A 74 3.84 -12.30 3.56
N THR A 75 2.53 -12.42 3.33
CA THR A 75 1.73 -13.37 4.09
C THR A 75 2.21 -14.81 3.88
N ALA A 76 2.83 -15.12 2.74
CA ALA A 76 3.38 -16.45 2.47
C ALA A 76 4.53 -16.82 3.43
N SER A 77 5.15 -15.82 4.08
CA SER A 77 6.23 -16.02 5.04
C SER A 77 5.81 -15.69 6.47
N ASN A 78 4.51 -15.60 6.73
CA ASN A 78 3.97 -15.13 8.01
C ASN A 78 4.56 -13.77 8.39
N HIS A 79 4.73 -12.89 7.40
CA HIS A 79 5.28 -11.53 7.59
C HIS A 79 6.71 -11.52 8.13
N GLN A 80 7.46 -12.61 7.94
CA GLN A 80 8.84 -12.69 8.41
C GLN A 80 9.85 -12.10 7.42
N LEU A 81 9.50 -12.07 6.15
CA LEU A 81 10.39 -11.57 5.10
C LEU A 81 9.87 -10.25 4.56
N GLY A 82 10.78 -9.44 4.01
CA GLY A 82 10.42 -8.25 3.28
C GLY A 82 10.10 -8.58 1.83
N ALA A 83 9.28 -7.75 1.19
CA ALA A 83 8.94 -7.92 -0.22
C ALA A 83 9.67 -6.85 -1.03
N ILE A 84 10.27 -7.28 -2.14
CA ILE A 84 10.94 -6.38 -3.09
C ILE A 84 10.16 -6.44 -4.38
N THR A 85 9.71 -5.29 -4.85
CA THR A 85 8.99 -5.17 -6.12
C THR A 85 9.96 -5.36 -7.28
N ILE A 86 9.68 -6.31 -8.15
CA ILE A 86 10.46 -6.50 -9.37
C ILE A 86 9.88 -5.63 -10.48
N ASP A 87 8.58 -5.71 -10.67
CA ASP A 87 7.86 -4.85 -11.61
C ASP A 87 6.41 -4.78 -11.22
N MET A 88 5.70 -3.80 -11.77
CA MET A 88 4.26 -3.71 -11.64
C MET A 88 3.70 -2.97 -12.86
N THR A 89 2.49 -3.35 -13.23
CA THR A 89 1.74 -2.69 -14.29
C THR A 89 0.47 -2.15 -13.68
N THR A 90 0.18 -0.88 -13.91
CA THR A 90 -0.97 -0.22 -13.32
C THR A 90 -1.85 0.39 -14.41
N SER A 91 -3.15 0.20 -14.26
CA SER A 91 -4.15 0.85 -15.11
C SER A 91 -5.01 1.75 -14.25
N PHE A 92 -5.19 2.99 -14.69
CA PHE A 92 -6.02 3.98 -13.99
C PHE A 92 -7.34 4.09 -14.75
N LEU A 93 -8.43 3.77 -14.08
CA LEU A 93 -9.73 3.62 -14.72
C LEU A 93 -10.69 4.77 -14.40
N ARG A 94 -10.58 5.35 -13.20
CA ARG A 94 -11.42 6.45 -12.73
C ARG A 94 -10.61 7.35 -11.82
N PRO A 95 -10.99 8.62 -11.67
CA PRO A 95 -10.34 9.49 -10.68
C PRO A 95 -10.49 8.92 -9.28
N SER A 96 -9.45 9.07 -8.45
CA SER A 96 -9.49 8.65 -7.06
C SER A 96 -9.65 9.87 -6.17
N LEU A 97 -10.76 9.92 -5.45
CA LEU A 97 -11.12 11.01 -4.53
C LEU A 97 -11.72 10.43 -3.27
N GLY A 98 -11.69 11.22 -2.20
CA GLY A 98 -12.26 10.83 -0.93
C GLY A 98 -11.52 9.64 -0.33
N LYS A 99 -12.26 8.73 0.27
CA LYS A 99 -11.68 7.52 0.85
C LYS A 99 -11.47 6.46 -0.21
N ILE A 100 -10.25 5.98 -0.30
CA ILE A 100 -9.86 4.92 -1.21
C ILE A 100 -9.53 3.69 -0.39
N THR A 101 -10.10 2.55 -0.76
CA THR A 101 -9.77 1.25 -0.17
C THR A 101 -8.94 0.48 -1.20
N VAL A 102 -7.83 -0.12 -0.76
CA VAL A 102 -6.99 -0.89 -1.66
C VAL A 102 -6.92 -2.32 -1.15
N GLU A 103 -7.17 -3.26 -2.04
CA GLU A 103 -7.14 -4.68 -1.72
C GLU A 103 -6.08 -5.35 -2.57
N GLY A 104 -5.14 -6.04 -1.90
CA GLY A 104 -4.09 -6.78 -2.55
C GLY A 104 -4.31 -8.28 -2.39
N ARG A 105 -3.84 -9.04 -3.36
CA ARG A 105 -4.01 -10.48 -3.35
C ARG A 105 -2.82 -11.20 -3.95
N LEU A 106 -2.31 -12.20 -3.23
CA LEU A 106 -1.28 -13.08 -3.73
C LEU A 106 -1.95 -14.13 -4.61
N LEU A 107 -1.61 -14.13 -5.91
CA LEU A 107 -2.18 -15.07 -6.86
C LEU A 107 -1.37 -16.34 -6.97
N LYS A 108 -0.05 -16.22 -6.91
CA LYS A 108 0.83 -17.37 -7.05
C LYS A 108 2.07 -17.14 -6.20
N ALA A 109 2.25 -17.99 -5.20
CA ALA A 109 3.48 -18.02 -4.42
C ALA A 109 4.44 -19.00 -5.12
N GLY A 110 5.47 -18.44 -5.75
CA GLY A 110 6.47 -19.25 -6.41
C GLY A 110 7.66 -19.48 -5.51
N LYS A 111 8.61 -20.25 -6.00
CA LYS A 111 9.83 -20.55 -5.27
C LYS A 111 10.68 -19.30 -5.07
N SER A 112 10.73 -18.44 -6.08
CA SER A 112 11.48 -17.20 -6.03
C SER A 112 10.60 -15.99 -6.29
N ILE A 113 9.61 -16.13 -7.17
CA ILE A 113 8.77 -15.03 -7.63
C ILE A 113 7.35 -15.24 -7.12
N ASN A 114 6.80 -14.17 -6.57
CA ASN A 114 5.41 -14.14 -6.10
C ASN A 114 4.65 -13.19 -7.01
N TYR A 115 3.53 -13.66 -7.56
CA TYR A 115 2.72 -12.86 -8.46
C TYR A 115 1.46 -12.39 -7.73
N CYS A 116 1.20 -11.09 -7.80
CA CYS A 116 0.12 -10.45 -7.04
C CYS A 116 -0.70 -9.54 -7.93
N GLU A 117 -1.89 -9.21 -7.45
CA GLU A 117 -2.71 -8.17 -8.03
C GLU A 117 -3.29 -7.30 -6.93
N ALA A 118 -3.75 -6.11 -7.28
CA ALA A 118 -4.41 -5.21 -6.35
C ALA A 118 -5.39 -4.32 -7.09
N VAL A 119 -6.42 -3.88 -6.37
CA VAL A 119 -7.39 -2.92 -6.89
C VAL A 119 -7.55 -1.80 -5.89
N ALA A 120 -7.77 -0.60 -6.40
CA ALA A 120 -8.16 0.56 -5.60
C ALA A 120 -9.64 0.81 -5.86
N LEU A 121 -10.40 1.03 -4.79
CA LEU A 121 -11.85 1.18 -4.83
C LEU A 121 -12.22 2.52 -4.23
N ASN A 122 -13.17 3.23 -4.84
CA ASN A 122 -13.73 4.44 -4.24
C ASN A 122 -14.85 4.08 -3.26
N GLU A 123 -15.49 5.09 -2.69
CA GLU A 123 -16.55 4.88 -1.69
C GLU A 123 -17.79 4.21 -2.27
N ALA A 124 -18.00 4.34 -3.57
CA ALA A 124 -19.10 3.65 -4.25
C ALA A 124 -18.77 2.20 -4.58
N GLY A 125 -17.54 1.74 -4.27
CA GLY A 125 -17.12 0.37 -4.58
C GLY A 125 -16.66 0.19 -6.01
N GLU A 126 -16.45 1.27 -6.76
CA GLU A 126 -15.98 1.20 -8.13
C GLU A 126 -14.46 1.12 -8.16
N ILE A 127 -13.92 0.34 -9.09
CA ILE A 127 -12.48 0.22 -9.27
C ILE A 127 -11.96 1.52 -9.90
N THR A 128 -11.08 2.22 -9.19
CA THR A 128 -10.44 3.42 -9.73
C THR A 128 -9.10 3.11 -10.37
N ALA A 129 -8.43 2.06 -9.90
CA ALA A 129 -7.17 1.62 -10.49
C ALA A 129 -6.95 0.14 -10.20
N LYS A 130 -6.16 -0.51 -11.03
CA LYS A 130 -5.86 -1.92 -10.91
C LYS A 130 -4.39 -2.13 -11.25
N ALA A 131 -3.75 -3.07 -10.54
CA ALA A 131 -2.35 -3.39 -10.80
C ALA A 131 -2.11 -4.88 -10.70
N SER A 132 -1.06 -5.32 -11.37
CA SER A 132 -0.46 -6.62 -11.14
C SER A 132 1.05 -6.42 -11.00
N GLY A 133 1.71 -7.33 -10.31
CA GLY A 133 3.13 -7.19 -10.09
C GLY A 133 3.79 -8.47 -9.61
N THR A 134 5.11 -8.47 -9.72
CA THR A 134 5.93 -9.59 -9.26
C THR A 134 6.84 -9.12 -8.14
N PHE A 135 7.01 -9.98 -7.14
CA PHE A 135 7.73 -9.65 -5.91
C PHE A 135 8.65 -10.79 -5.52
N VAL A 136 9.78 -10.43 -4.94
CA VAL A 136 10.70 -11.40 -4.33
C VAL A 136 10.66 -11.15 -2.83
N LEU A 137 10.59 -12.23 -2.05
CA LEU A 137 10.66 -12.14 -0.59
C LEU A 137 12.10 -12.38 -0.16
N ARG A 138 12.57 -11.57 0.77
CA ARG A 138 13.91 -11.73 1.33
C ARG A 138 13.99 -11.11 2.72
N ARG A 139 15.05 -11.51 3.43
CA ARG A 139 15.31 -10.99 4.77
C ARG A 139 15.75 -9.53 4.76
#